data_8fe0850a295b891ad11de6798783fbb4
#
_entry.id   8fe0850a295b891ad11de6798783fbb4
#
_cell.length_a   1.000
_cell.length_b   1.000
_cell.length_c   1.000
_cell.angle_alpha   90.00
_cell.angle_beta   90.00
_cell.angle_gamma   90.00
#
_symmetry.space_group_name_H-M   'P 1'
#
loop_
_entity.id
_entity.type
_entity.pdbx_description
1 polymer ?
#
loop_
_entity_poly.entity_id
_entity_poly.type
_entity_poly.pdbx_seq_one_letter_code
_entity_poly.pdbx_strand_id
1 'polypeptide(L)'
;MEENPYLKKDADRLIITSEGHAFLEKIVTDTRGPVYAFTNQASPLITAAAMARLSRRGSDLREILLDEFVLRGDESADGVIDRVVTGFGDDSVQQLMIVSMVVENASNILTKKIEWGRLRAYLEQSTRYIFFDSKDVNGNYRHFVPRLSAEIEHEYRSTMDRIFDVYSKMVRG
;
A
#
# COMPACT_ATOMS: atom_id res chain seq x y z
N MET A 1 -32.98 -7.55 13.11
CA MET A 1 -31.55 -7.21 13.12
C MET A 1 -30.85 -8.39 13.76
N GLU A 2 -29.97 -9.04 13.04
CA GLU A 2 -29.14 -10.09 13.63
C GLU A 2 -28.32 -9.52 14.78
N GLU A 3 -28.28 -10.21 15.88
CA GLU A 3 -27.52 -9.82 17.07
C GLU A 3 -26.04 -9.93 16.75
N ASN A 4 -25.25 -8.88 17.02
CA ASN A 4 -23.82 -8.87 16.74
C ASN A 4 -23.11 -9.86 17.66
N PRO A 5 -22.54 -10.97 17.17
CA PRO A 5 -21.93 -11.99 18.02
C PRO A 5 -20.62 -11.51 18.67
N TYR A 6 -19.99 -10.46 18.14
CA TYR A 6 -18.71 -9.96 18.58
C TYR A 6 -18.79 -8.93 19.70
N LEU A 7 -19.97 -8.35 19.91
CA LEU A 7 -20.19 -7.30 20.90
C LEU A 7 -21.42 -7.59 21.75
N LYS A 8 -21.29 -7.36 23.03
CA LYS A 8 -22.42 -7.37 23.99
C LYS A 8 -22.61 -5.97 24.54
N LYS A 9 -23.87 -5.53 24.60
CA LYS A 9 -24.22 -4.26 25.23
C LYS A 9 -24.41 -4.49 26.73
N ASP A 10 -23.69 -3.73 27.57
CA ASP A 10 -23.85 -3.70 29.01
C ASP A 10 -24.07 -2.25 29.44
N ALA A 11 -25.30 -1.92 29.78
CA ALA A 11 -25.76 -0.55 29.97
C ALA A 11 -25.46 0.32 28.76
N ASP A 12 -24.57 1.33 28.91
CA ASP A 12 -24.14 2.27 27.85
C ASP A 12 -22.80 1.89 27.25
N ARG A 13 -22.23 0.73 27.58
CA ARG A 13 -20.91 0.28 27.09
C ARG A 13 -21.03 -0.92 26.17
N LEU A 14 -20.16 -0.96 25.18
CA LEU A 14 -19.92 -2.14 24.37
C LEU A 14 -18.83 -2.98 25.04
N ILE A 15 -19.05 -4.29 25.12
CA ILE A 15 -18.08 -5.25 25.64
C ILE A 15 -17.77 -6.22 24.51
N ILE A 16 -16.50 -6.38 24.21
CA ILE A 16 -16.04 -7.35 23.20
C ILE A 16 -16.18 -8.76 23.78
N THR A 17 -16.90 -9.63 23.04
CA THR A 17 -17.11 -11.03 23.42
C THR A 17 -15.85 -11.87 23.17
N SER A 18 -15.87 -13.14 23.60
CA SER A 18 -14.81 -14.10 23.28
C SER A 18 -14.64 -14.29 21.78
N GLU A 19 -15.75 -14.35 21.04
CA GLU A 19 -15.76 -14.43 19.57
C GLU A 19 -15.19 -13.15 18.93
N GLY A 20 -15.50 -11.98 19.51
CA GLY A 20 -14.94 -10.70 19.08
C GLY A 20 -13.42 -10.65 19.25
N HIS A 21 -12.90 -11.10 20.39
CA HIS A 21 -11.47 -11.23 20.61
C HIS A 21 -10.81 -12.20 19.62
N ALA A 22 -11.38 -13.38 19.42
CA ALA A 22 -10.88 -14.38 18.47
C ALA A 22 -10.88 -13.87 17.01
N PHE A 23 -11.84 -13.02 16.65
CA PHE A 23 -11.83 -12.35 15.35
C PHE A 23 -10.70 -11.30 15.26
N LEU A 24 -10.59 -10.45 16.30
CA LEU A 24 -9.59 -9.39 16.34
C LEU A 24 -8.15 -9.91 16.31
N GLU A 25 -7.86 -11.06 16.91
CA GLU A 25 -6.52 -11.70 16.88
C GLU A 25 -5.99 -11.92 15.46
N LYS A 26 -6.84 -11.97 14.45
CA LYS A 26 -6.45 -12.09 13.04
C LYS A 26 -5.97 -10.77 12.47
N ILE A 27 -6.54 -9.65 12.89
CA ILE A 27 -6.37 -8.33 12.27
C ILE A 27 -5.60 -7.33 13.12
N VAL A 28 -5.39 -7.60 14.41
CA VAL A 28 -4.58 -6.76 15.31
C VAL A 28 -3.61 -7.59 16.14
N THR A 29 -2.51 -6.98 16.56
CA THR A 29 -1.45 -7.65 17.34
C THR A 29 -1.79 -7.82 18.81
N ASP A 30 -2.73 -7.05 19.34
CA ASP A 30 -3.21 -7.14 20.72
C ASP A 30 -4.70 -6.75 20.77
N THR A 31 -5.52 -7.58 21.39
CA THR A 31 -6.98 -7.38 21.50
C THR A 31 -7.41 -6.70 22.80
N ARG A 32 -6.50 -6.43 23.73
CA ARG A 32 -6.81 -5.91 25.07
C ARG A 32 -5.98 -4.73 25.52
N GLY A 33 -4.69 -4.71 25.16
CA GLY A 33 -3.76 -3.67 25.55
C GLY A 33 -4.02 -2.33 24.83
N PRO A 34 -3.47 -1.25 25.34
CA PRO A 34 -3.70 0.10 24.78
C PRO A 34 -2.86 0.39 23.52
N VAL A 35 -1.89 -0.46 23.20
CA VAL A 35 -1.00 -0.30 22.05
C VAL A 35 -1.04 -1.56 21.20
N TYR A 36 -1.45 -1.40 19.96
CA TYR A 36 -1.51 -2.50 18.99
C TYR A 36 -1.32 -1.98 17.56
N ALA A 37 -0.96 -2.89 16.67
CA ALA A 37 -0.83 -2.63 15.24
C ALA A 37 -1.82 -3.49 14.46
N PHE A 38 -2.17 -3.06 13.25
CA PHE A 38 -2.91 -3.89 12.32
C PHE A 38 -2.00 -4.91 11.67
N THR A 39 -2.50 -6.12 11.47
CA THR A 39 -1.83 -7.16 10.68
C THR A 39 -2.08 -6.93 9.18
N ASN A 40 -1.38 -7.68 8.34
CA ASN A 40 -1.61 -7.67 6.89
C ASN A 40 -2.93 -8.33 6.44
N GLN A 41 -3.70 -8.89 7.38
CA GLN A 41 -5.04 -9.44 7.12
C GLN A 41 -6.14 -8.38 7.30
N ALA A 42 -5.82 -7.24 7.90
CA ALA A 42 -6.75 -6.13 7.98
C ALA A 42 -6.90 -5.45 6.61
N SER A 43 -8.13 -5.26 6.16
CA SER A 43 -8.40 -4.47 4.95
C SER A 43 -7.95 -3.02 5.14
N PRO A 44 -7.08 -2.47 4.28
CA PRO A 44 -6.66 -1.07 4.37
C PRO A 44 -7.84 -0.09 4.32
N LEU A 45 -8.85 -0.40 3.53
CA LEU A 45 -10.07 0.40 3.39
C LEU A 45 -10.87 0.42 4.70
N ILE A 46 -11.13 -0.74 5.28
CA ILE A 46 -11.82 -0.88 6.57
C ILE A 46 -11.04 -0.18 7.68
N THR A 47 -9.72 -0.34 7.70
CA THR A 47 -8.86 0.31 8.68
C THR A 47 -8.97 1.84 8.61
N ALA A 48 -8.87 2.42 7.41
CA ALA A 48 -9.00 3.87 7.21
C ALA A 48 -10.40 4.37 7.60
N ALA A 49 -11.45 3.66 7.21
CA ALA A 49 -12.83 4.00 7.55
C ALA A 49 -13.08 3.96 9.07
N ALA A 50 -12.57 2.93 9.76
CA ALA A 50 -12.70 2.81 11.21
C ALA A 50 -11.93 3.93 11.94
N MET A 51 -10.73 4.29 11.49
CA MET A 51 -9.97 5.42 12.03
C MET A 51 -10.68 6.77 11.81
N ALA A 52 -11.33 6.94 10.65
CA ALA A 52 -12.15 8.12 10.40
C ALA A 52 -13.33 8.20 11.37
N ARG A 53 -13.95 7.07 11.71
CA ARG A 53 -15.03 7.00 12.70
C ARG A 53 -14.53 7.25 14.11
N LEU A 54 -13.34 6.76 14.46
CA LEU A 54 -12.73 6.96 15.78
C LEU A 54 -12.60 8.46 16.13
N SER A 55 -12.27 9.30 15.16
CA SER A 55 -12.16 10.75 15.39
C SER A 55 -13.47 11.41 15.83
N ARG A 56 -14.61 10.72 15.73
CA ARG A 56 -15.96 11.24 15.97
C ARG A 56 -16.78 10.38 16.94
N ARG A 57 -16.20 9.33 17.51
CA ARG A 57 -16.82 8.44 18.49
C ARG A 57 -15.93 8.27 19.72
N GLY A 58 -16.55 8.17 20.89
CA GLY A 58 -15.84 7.90 22.15
C GLY A 58 -15.55 6.42 22.43
N SER A 59 -15.82 5.53 21.46
CA SER A 59 -15.59 4.08 21.58
C SER A 59 -14.15 3.72 21.23
N ASP A 60 -13.69 2.55 21.71
CA ASP A 60 -12.41 1.95 21.28
C ASP A 60 -12.47 1.60 19.78
N LEU A 61 -11.33 1.70 19.08
CA LEU A 61 -11.28 1.40 17.64
C LEU A 61 -11.68 -0.05 17.33
N ARG A 62 -11.35 -1.00 18.21
CA ARG A 62 -11.74 -2.41 18.08
C ARG A 62 -13.24 -2.60 18.19
N GLU A 63 -13.90 -1.84 19.07
CA GLU A 63 -15.37 -1.81 19.18
C GLU A 63 -16.00 -1.26 17.89
N ILE A 64 -15.45 -0.17 17.35
CA ILE A 64 -15.93 0.41 16.09
C ILE A 64 -15.78 -0.57 14.93
N LEU A 65 -14.64 -1.26 14.83
CA LEU A 65 -14.42 -2.29 13.81
C LEU A 65 -15.49 -3.38 13.86
N LEU A 66 -15.75 -3.93 15.06
CA LEU A 66 -16.72 -5.01 15.27
C LEU A 66 -18.17 -4.55 15.10
N ASP A 67 -18.47 -3.30 15.45
CA ASP A 67 -19.82 -2.73 15.38
C ASP A 67 -20.24 -2.35 13.96
N GLU A 68 -19.34 -1.70 13.21
CA GLU A 68 -19.72 -1.06 11.96
C GLU A 68 -19.23 -1.79 10.70
N PHE A 69 -18.09 -2.49 10.77
CA PHE A 69 -17.40 -2.94 9.56
C PHE A 69 -17.34 -4.47 9.40
N VAL A 70 -17.19 -5.22 10.48
CA VAL A 70 -16.98 -6.67 10.38
C VAL A 70 -18.18 -7.41 9.81
N LEU A 71 -19.40 -6.99 10.16
CA LEU A 71 -20.64 -7.62 9.68
C LEU A 71 -21.11 -7.09 8.33
N ARG A 72 -20.65 -5.90 7.92
CA ARG A 72 -21.11 -5.21 6.70
C ARG A 72 -20.08 -5.21 5.57
N GLY A 73 -18.84 -5.58 5.88
CA GLY A 73 -17.76 -5.69 4.90
C GLY A 73 -17.36 -4.36 4.24
N ASP A 74 -16.78 -4.48 3.05
CA ASP A 74 -16.21 -3.35 2.32
C ASP A 74 -17.27 -2.32 1.86
N GLU A 75 -18.51 -2.73 1.61
CA GLU A 75 -19.60 -1.81 1.23
C GLU A 75 -19.85 -0.72 2.29
N SER A 76 -19.70 -1.07 3.57
CA SER A 76 -19.83 -0.10 4.66
C SER A 76 -18.62 0.86 4.72
N ALA A 77 -17.44 0.34 4.41
CA ALA A 77 -16.22 1.13 4.40
C ALA A 77 -16.20 2.13 3.25
N ASP A 78 -16.59 1.72 2.03
CA ASP A 78 -16.73 2.59 0.87
C ASP A 78 -17.69 3.74 1.15
N GLY A 79 -18.86 3.45 1.69
CA GLY A 79 -19.86 4.47 2.03
C GLY A 79 -19.39 5.46 3.11
N VAL A 80 -18.49 5.06 4.01
CA VAL A 80 -17.86 5.97 4.98
C VAL A 80 -16.79 6.84 4.32
N ILE A 81 -15.92 6.25 3.52
CA ILE A 81 -14.87 6.97 2.81
C ILE A 81 -15.47 8.01 1.85
N ASP A 82 -16.43 7.61 1.03
CA ASP A 82 -17.13 8.54 0.14
C ASP A 82 -17.75 9.72 0.88
N ARG A 83 -18.38 9.46 2.00
CA ARG A 83 -19.02 10.50 2.82
C ARG A 83 -17.98 11.43 3.45
N VAL A 84 -16.86 10.90 3.93
CA VAL A 84 -15.81 11.70 4.58
C VAL A 84 -15.02 12.49 3.55
N VAL A 85 -14.63 11.88 2.46
CA VAL A 85 -13.83 12.53 1.41
C VAL A 85 -14.71 13.49 0.56
N THR A 86 -15.84 12.98 0.06
CA THR A 86 -16.70 13.75 -0.86
C THR A 86 -17.60 14.74 -0.12
N GLY A 87 -18.12 14.35 1.04
CA GLY A 87 -19.06 15.18 1.82
C GLY A 87 -18.39 16.25 2.68
N PHE A 88 -17.18 16.01 3.18
CA PHE A 88 -16.47 16.93 4.09
C PHE A 88 -15.14 17.44 3.53
N GLY A 89 -14.69 16.96 2.37
CA GLY A 89 -13.42 17.35 1.76
C GLY A 89 -12.19 16.98 2.59
N ASP A 90 -12.29 15.96 3.44
CA ASP A 90 -11.21 15.54 4.34
C ASP A 90 -10.39 14.42 3.70
N ASP A 91 -9.40 14.81 2.90
CA ASP A 91 -8.45 13.90 2.25
C ASP A 91 -7.51 13.19 3.23
N SER A 92 -7.45 13.65 4.48
CA SER A 92 -6.53 13.08 5.49
C SER A 92 -6.82 11.61 5.79
N VAL A 93 -8.06 11.18 5.65
CA VAL A 93 -8.48 9.79 5.84
C VAL A 93 -7.84 8.84 4.81
N GLN A 94 -7.66 9.30 3.58
CA GLN A 94 -7.02 8.49 2.52
C GLN A 94 -5.56 8.17 2.84
N GLN A 95 -4.89 9.02 3.60
CA GLN A 95 -3.50 8.81 4.03
C GLN A 95 -3.35 7.64 5.01
N LEU A 96 -4.45 7.17 5.60
CA LEU A 96 -4.46 6.03 6.51
C LEU A 96 -4.50 4.68 5.78
N MET A 97 -4.78 4.69 4.47
CA MET A 97 -4.67 3.50 3.64
C MET A 97 -3.22 3.29 3.21
N ILE A 98 -2.62 2.19 3.67
CA ILE A 98 -1.26 1.80 3.27
C ILE A 98 -1.37 0.66 2.26
N VAL A 99 -0.78 0.87 1.08
CA VAL A 99 -0.72 -0.12 0.02
C VAL A 99 0.74 -0.30 -0.39
N SER A 100 1.20 -1.55 -0.44
CA SER A 100 2.49 -1.90 -1.03
C SER A 100 2.32 -2.02 -2.54
N MET A 101 3.14 -1.27 -3.30
CA MET A 101 3.09 -1.25 -4.75
C MET A 101 4.47 -1.53 -5.33
N VAL A 102 4.51 -2.35 -6.38
CA VAL A 102 5.73 -2.63 -7.14
C VAL A 102 5.62 -1.93 -8.49
N VAL A 103 6.66 -1.23 -8.87
CA VAL A 103 6.79 -0.61 -10.20
C VAL A 103 8.00 -1.24 -10.89
N GLU A 104 7.77 -1.99 -11.93
CA GLU A 104 8.81 -2.66 -12.69
C GLU A 104 9.13 -1.90 -13.98
N ASN A 105 10.34 -2.10 -14.48
CA ASN A 105 10.84 -1.50 -15.73
C ASN A 105 10.77 0.04 -15.76
N ALA A 106 10.83 0.67 -14.60
CA ALA A 106 10.96 2.11 -14.50
C ALA A 106 12.40 2.56 -14.81
N SER A 107 12.57 3.67 -15.54
CA SER A 107 13.87 4.27 -15.71
C SER A 107 14.35 4.95 -14.42
N ASN A 108 15.66 5.09 -14.25
CA ASN A 108 16.26 5.84 -13.13
C ASN A 108 15.70 7.27 -13.00
N ILE A 109 15.34 7.91 -14.10
CA ILE A 109 14.75 9.25 -14.09
C ILE A 109 13.31 9.19 -13.54
N LEU A 110 12.55 8.16 -13.92
CA LEU A 110 11.18 7.97 -13.43
C LEU A 110 11.18 7.61 -11.94
N THR A 111 12.09 6.74 -11.48
CA THR A 111 12.17 6.39 -10.05
C THR A 111 12.39 7.62 -9.19
N LYS A 112 13.26 8.56 -9.60
CA LYS A 112 13.47 9.82 -8.85
C LYS A 112 12.23 10.70 -8.78
N LYS A 113 11.32 10.60 -9.75
CA LYS A 113 10.02 11.29 -9.69
C LYS A 113 9.03 10.58 -8.78
N ILE A 114 9.00 9.25 -8.82
CA ILE A 114 8.14 8.44 -7.94
C ILE A 114 8.55 8.64 -6.48
N GLU A 115 9.83 8.67 -6.19
CA GLU A 115 10.40 8.80 -4.85
C GLU A 115 10.32 10.22 -4.25
N TRP A 116 9.79 11.18 -4.96
CA TRP A 116 9.69 12.57 -4.48
C TRP A 116 8.69 12.75 -3.32
N GLY A 117 7.78 11.81 -3.09
CA GLY A 117 6.72 11.95 -2.11
C GLY A 117 7.20 11.78 -0.67
N ARG A 118 6.76 12.66 0.26
CA ARG A 118 7.16 12.66 1.68
C ARG A 118 6.48 11.59 2.53
N LEU A 119 5.29 11.12 2.14
CA LEU A 119 4.46 10.20 2.93
C LEU A 119 4.56 8.75 2.44
N ARG A 120 5.71 8.37 1.90
CA ARG A 120 5.92 7.05 1.32
C ARG A 120 7.29 6.52 1.75
N ALA A 121 7.40 5.21 1.85
CA ALA A 121 8.66 4.52 1.97
C ALA A 121 9.01 3.84 0.65
N TYR A 122 10.27 3.88 0.26
CA TYR A 122 10.72 3.36 -1.03
C TYR A 122 11.86 2.36 -0.85
N LEU A 123 11.85 1.35 -1.70
CA LEU A 123 12.96 0.45 -1.91
C LEU A 123 13.23 0.40 -3.41
N GLU A 124 14.39 0.86 -3.83
CA GLU A 124 14.87 0.78 -5.21
C GLU A 124 15.86 -0.37 -5.36
N GLN A 125 15.83 -1.06 -6.50
CA GLN A 125 16.81 -2.09 -6.81
C GLN A 125 18.21 -1.44 -6.91
N SER A 126 19.14 -1.90 -6.07
CA SER A 126 20.45 -1.29 -5.94
C SER A 126 21.35 -1.60 -7.13
N THR A 127 21.79 -0.57 -7.84
CA THR A 127 22.80 -0.68 -8.89
C THR A 127 24.22 -0.99 -8.37
N ARG A 128 24.42 -0.98 -7.04
CA ARG A 128 25.70 -1.38 -6.41
C ARG A 128 25.82 -2.88 -6.19
N TYR A 129 24.68 -3.58 -6.09
CA TYR A 129 24.63 -5.03 -5.85
C TYR A 129 24.24 -5.80 -7.09
N ILE A 130 23.55 -5.18 -8.04
CA ILE A 130 23.05 -5.80 -9.24
C ILE A 130 23.66 -5.10 -10.44
N PHE A 131 24.44 -5.85 -11.23
CA PHE A 131 25.00 -5.36 -12.47
C PHE A 131 23.98 -5.53 -13.60
N PHE A 132 23.81 -4.49 -14.41
CA PHE A 132 22.94 -4.48 -15.58
C PHE A 132 23.71 -4.88 -16.86
N ASP A 133 24.57 -5.88 -16.73
CA ASP A 133 25.49 -6.35 -17.77
C ASP A 133 24.98 -7.57 -18.55
N SER A 134 23.80 -8.07 -18.20
CA SER A 134 23.15 -9.20 -18.87
C SER A 134 22.22 -8.72 -19.97
N LYS A 135 22.24 -9.44 -21.10
CA LYS A 135 21.29 -9.27 -22.20
C LYS A 135 20.09 -10.19 -22.02
N ASP A 136 18.94 -9.77 -22.50
CA ASP A 136 17.73 -10.59 -22.56
C ASP A 136 17.83 -11.68 -23.64
N VAL A 137 16.78 -12.48 -23.79
CA VAL A 137 16.70 -13.57 -24.78
C VAL A 137 16.77 -13.07 -26.23
N ASN A 138 16.55 -11.78 -26.47
CA ASN A 138 16.62 -11.14 -27.78
C ASN A 138 17.96 -10.43 -27.99
N GLY A 139 18.89 -10.53 -27.05
CA GLY A 139 20.21 -9.90 -27.11
C GLY A 139 20.24 -8.42 -26.72
N ASN A 140 19.19 -7.87 -26.11
CA ASN A 140 19.12 -6.47 -25.69
C ASN A 140 19.55 -6.28 -24.24
N TYR A 141 20.26 -5.20 -23.95
CA TYR A 141 20.49 -4.75 -22.58
C TYR A 141 19.22 -4.17 -21.96
N ARG A 142 19.12 -4.27 -20.64
CA ARG A 142 18.00 -3.75 -19.86
C ARG A 142 18.11 -2.24 -19.68
N HIS A 143 17.64 -1.49 -20.67
CA HIS A 143 17.51 -0.02 -20.59
C HIS A 143 16.14 0.41 -21.12
N PHE A 144 15.70 1.58 -20.70
CA PHE A 144 14.46 2.16 -21.18
C PHE A 144 14.63 2.68 -22.61
N VAL A 145 13.68 2.37 -23.47
CA VAL A 145 13.60 2.91 -24.84
C VAL A 145 12.36 3.80 -24.91
N PRO A 146 12.53 5.12 -25.07
CA PRO A 146 11.41 6.04 -25.25
C PRO A 146 10.71 5.80 -26.58
N ARG A 147 9.51 6.33 -26.76
CA ARG A 147 8.83 6.33 -28.05
C ARG A 147 9.54 7.33 -28.98
N LEU A 148 10.18 6.82 -30.02
CA LEU A 148 10.96 7.57 -30.99
C LEU A 148 10.50 7.21 -32.41
N SER A 149 10.88 8.01 -33.42
CA SER A 149 10.79 7.57 -34.81
C SER A 149 11.74 6.39 -35.04
N ALA A 150 11.43 5.51 -35.99
CA ALA A 150 12.22 4.30 -36.24
C ALA A 150 13.71 4.60 -36.52
N GLU A 151 14.00 5.70 -37.19
CA GLU A 151 15.37 6.14 -37.49
C GLU A 151 16.14 6.53 -36.23
N ILE A 152 15.54 7.36 -35.38
CA ILE A 152 16.14 7.80 -34.10
C ILE A 152 16.22 6.64 -33.10
N GLU A 153 15.23 5.76 -33.09
CA GLU A 153 15.24 4.57 -32.21
C GLU A 153 16.42 3.66 -32.51
N HIS A 154 16.71 3.43 -33.79
CA HIS A 154 17.87 2.63 -34.22
C HIS A 154 19.19 3.21 -33.71
N GLU A 155 19.40 4.50 -33.90
CA GLU A 155 20.61 5.19 -33.42
C GLU A 155 20.69 5.18 -31.89
N TYR A 156 19.57 5.44 -31.21
CA TYR A 156 19.49 5.39 -29.76
C TYR A 156 19.88 4.01 -29.21
N ARG A 157 19.28 2.92 -29.73
CA ARG A 157 19.61 1.56 -29.30
C ARG A 157 21.07 1.22 -29.52
N SER A 158 21.59 1.51 -30.70
CA SER A 158 22.99 1.26 -31.03
C SER A 158 23.94 2.00 -30.08
N THR A 159 23.61 3.24 -29.74
CA THR A 159 24.40 4.04 -28.79
C THR A 159 24.33 3.47 -27.38
N MET A 160 23.15 3.10 -26.92
CA MET A 160 22.94 2.47 -25.60
C MET A 160 23.68 1.14 -25.50
N ASP A 161 23.63 0.29 -26.52
CA ASP A 161 24.35 -0.99 -26.52
C ASP A 161 25.88 -0.76 -26.38
N ARG A 162 26.45 0.22 -27.06
CA ARG A 162 27.86 0.58 -26.90
C ARG A 162 28.19 1.05 -25.48
N ILE A 163 27.31 1.84 -24.86
CA ILE A 163 27.46 2.30 -23.47
C ILE A 163 27.42 1.10 -22.52
N PHE A 164 26.48 0.20 -22.69
CA PHE A 164 26.38 -0.98 -21.86
C PHE A 164 27.49 -1.99 -22.08
N ASP A 165 28.02 -2.10 -23.29
CA ASP A 165 29.22 -2.92 -23.56
C ASP A 165 30.45 -2.38 -22.82
N VAL A 166 30.65 -1.07 -22.77
CA VAL A 166 31.71 -0.43 -21.99
C VAL A 166 31.48 -0.63 -20.49
N TYR A 167 30.25 -0.37 -20.00
CA TYR A 167 29.89 -0.57 -18.63
C TYR A 167 30.16 -2.02 -18.18
N SER A 168 29.72 -3.01 -18.97
CA SER A 168 29.90 -4.44 -18.66
C SER A 168 31.39 -4.82 -18.53
N LYS A 169 32.23 -4.26 -19.35
CA LYS A 169 33.70 -4.45 -19.24
C LYS A 169 34.25 -3.84 -17.96
N MET A 170 33.77 -2.66 -17.58
CA MET A 170 34.28 -1.94 -16.39
C MET A 170 33.84 -2.60 -15.07
N VAL A 171 32.66 -3.19 -15.00
CA VAL A 171 32.17 -3.83 -13.76
C VAL A 171 32.66 -5.26 -13.58
N ARG A 172 33.18 -5.89 -14.61
CA ARG A 172 33.72 -7.28 -14.59
C ARG A 172 35.24 -7.36 -14.63
N GLY A 173 35.92 -6.30 -15.05
CA GLY A 173 37.38 -6.21 -15.08
C GLY A 173 37.96 -5.81 -13.76
#